data_39708329210712dd81b1d0e3a072fbc2
#
_entry.id   39708329210712dd81b1d0e3a072fbc2
#
_cell.length_a   1.000
_cell.length_b   1.000
_cell.length_c   1.000
_cell.angle_alpha   90.00
_cell.angle_beta   90.00
_cell.angle_gamma   90.00
#
_symmetry.space_group_name_H-M   'P 1'
#
loop_
_entity.id
_entity.type
_entity.pdbx_description
1 polymer ?
#
loop_
_entity_poly.entity_id
_entity_poly.type
_entity_poly.pdbx_seq_one_letter_code
_entity_poly.pdbx_strand_id
1 'polypeptide(L)'
;FMNKTDQVDDEELVELVEMELRDLLNEYDFPGDDIPIVKGSALNALNNVKDEASTACITELMEACDSFIPEPERDIDKPFLMPVEDVFSITGRGTVGTGRVESGIIKVGDEVEMIGMGETKKTTVTGVEMFRKLLDEGRAGDNAGLLLRGIDKEELTRGMVLAKPGSITPH
;
A
#
# COMPACT_ATOMS: atom_id res chain seq x y z
N PHE A 1 18.54 -3.25 4.37
CA PHE A 1 19.27 -4.52 4.20
C PHE A 1 20.53 -4.31 3.33
N MET A 2 21.71 -4.50 3.90
CA MET A 2 22.98 -4.47 3.18
C MET A 2 23.20 -5.81 2.50
N ASN A 3 22.83 -5.88 1.23
CA ASN A 3 22.90 -7.10 0.43
C ASN A 3 24.29 -7.32 -0.18
N LYS A 4 24.55 -8.54 -0.64
CA LYS A 4 25.75 -8.95 -1.39
C LYS A 4 27.04 -8.96 -0.55
N THR A 5 26.94 -9.18 0.76
CA THR A 5 28.13 -9.27 1.63
C THR A 5 29.05 -10.44 1.27
N ASP A 6 28.54 -11.44 0.53
CA ASP A 6 29.32 -12.54 -0.04
C ASP A 6 30.34 -12.11 -1.12
N GLN A 7 30.25 -10.88 -1.62
CA GLN A 7 31.16 -10.32 -2.62
C GLN A 7 32.25 -9.42 -2.02
N VAL A 8 32.26 -9.27 -0.69
CA VAL A 8 33.20 -8.41 0.03
C VAL A 8 33.95 -9.25 1.05
N ASP A 9 35.25 -9.35 0.90
CA ASP A 9 36.14 -10.12 1.80
C ASP A 9 36.70 -9.27 2.95
N ASP A 10 36.39 -7.98 2.97
CA ASP A 10 36.88 -7.01 3.94
C ASP A 10 35.74 -6.54 4.86
N GLU A 11 35.77 -6.97 6.11
CA GLU A 11 34.77 -6.58 7.11
C GLU A 11 34.84 -5.09 7.44
N GLU A 12 36.04 -4.47 7.43
CA GLU A 12 36.19 -3.04 7.72
C GLU A 12 35.49 -2.19 6.64
N LEU A 13 35.49 -2.64 5.39
CA LEU A 13 34.75 -1.98 4.31
C LEU A 13 33.24 -2.06 4.52
N VAL A 14 32.73 -3.19 5.00
CA VAL A 14 31.29 -3.34 5.30
C VAL A 14 30.87 -2.41 6.44
N GLU A 15 31.70 -2.28 7.46
CA GLU A 15 31.45 -1.36 8.58
C GLU A 15 31.47 0.11 8.13
N LEU A 16 32.42 0.48 7.27
CA LEU A 16 32.51 1.83 6.70
C LEU A 16 31.25 2.18 5.92
N VAL A 17 30.79 1.28 5.05
CA VAL A 17 29.53 1.47 4.29
C VAL A 17 28.32 1.59 5.21
N GLU A 18 28.27 0.84 6.33
CA GLU A 18 27.19 1.00 7.30
C GLU A 18 27.22 2.41 7.93
N MET A 19 28.39 2.92 8.30
CA MET A 19 28.53 4.27 8.84
C MET A 19 28.05 5.32 7.86
N GLU A 20 28.46 5.23 6.58
CA GLU A 20 28.02 6.14 5.53
C GLU A 20 26.50 6.07 5.30
N LEU A 21 25.89 4.89 5.39
CA LEU A 21 24.44 4.75 5.30
C LEU A 21 23.71 5.41 6.48
N ARG A 22 24.24 5.31 7.69
CA ARG A 22 23.68 5.98 8.86
C ARG A 22 23.75 7.50 8.74
N ASP A 23 24.89 8.01 8.31
CA ASP A 23 25.09 9.44 8.06
C ASP A 23 24.11 9.94 6.98
N LEU A 24 23.94 9.20 5.90
CA LEU A 24 22.99 9.52 4.83
C LEU A 24 21.55 9.52 5.32
N LEU A 25 21.16 8.54 6.13
CA LEU A 25 19.82 8.48 6.71
C LEU A 25 19.55 9.68 7.63
N ASN A 26 20.52 10.07 8.44
CA ASN A 26 20.44 11.25 9.31
C ASN A 26 20.34 12.55 8.48
N GLU A 27 21.04 12.66 7.34
CA GLU A 27 20.93 13.80 6.42
C GLU A 27 19.52 13.97 5.84
N TYR A 28 18.79 12.85 5.65
CA TYR A 28 17.41 12.83 5.16
C TYR A 28 16.34 12.77 6.27
N ASP A 29 16.68 13.16 7.49
CA ASP A 29 15.79 13.17 8.66
C ASP A 29 15.20 11.81 9.06
N PHE A 30 15.89 10.71 8.72
CA PHE A 30 15.59 9.39 9.27
C PHE A 30 16.49 9.14 10.51
N PRO A 31 16.04 8.34 11.49
CA PRO A 31 16.83 8.04 12.69
C PRO A 31 17.96 7.03 12.37
N GLY A 32 18.98 7.49 11.64
CA GLY A 32 20.06 6.65 11.11
C GLY A 32 20.80 5.86 12.18
N ASP A 33 20.93 6.41 13.39
CA ASP A 33 21.61 5.75 14.51
C ASP A 33 20.79 4.61 15.11
N ASP A 34 19.45 4.69 15.05
CA ASP A 34 18.54 3.74 15.69
C ASP A 34 18.00 2.70 14.72
N ILE A 35 18.02 2.97 13.40
CA ILE A 35 17.49 2.04 12.38
C ILE A 35 18.31 0.74 12.37
N PRO A 36 17.66 -0.42 12.49
CA PRO A 36 18.34 -1.71 12.36
C PRO A 36 18.88 -1.89 10.93
N ILE A 37 20.16 -2.22 10.81
CA ILE A 37 20.80 -2.52 9.54
C ILE A 37 21.21 -3.98 9.53
N VAL A 38 20.47 -4.78 8.79
CA VAL A 38 20.75 -6.21 8.62
C VAL A 38 21.67 -6.42 7.43
N LYS A 39 22.73 -7.23 7.63
CA LYS A 39 23.74 -7.55 6.62
C LYS A 39 23.56 -8.98 6.12
N GLY A 40 23.76 -9.25 4.85
CA GLY A 40 23.70 -10.62 4.34
C GLY A 40 23.77 -10.76 2.83
N SER A 41 23.57 -11.99 2.37
CA SER A 41 23.50 -12.34 0.96
C SER A 41 22.17 -13.01 0.65
N ALA A 42 21.27 -12.28 0.00
CA ALA A 42 19.99 -12.81 -0.47
C ALA A 42 20.21 -13.95 -1.49
N LEU A 43 21.28 -13.93 -2.26
CA LEU A 43 21.61 -14.99 -3.20
C LEU A 43 21.98 -16.29 -2.48
N ASN A 44 22.80 -16.20 -1.43
CA ASN A 44 23.15 -17.37 -0.62
C ASN A 44 21.92 -17.96 0.06
N ALA A 45 21.07 -17.11 0.62
CA ALA A 45 19.80 -17.54 1.23
C ALA A 45 18.89 -18.24 0.21
N LEU A 46 18.75 -17.69 -1.00
CA LEU A 46 17.94 -18.27 -2.07
C LEU A 46 18.45 -19.64 -2.54
N ASN A 47 19.77 -19.78 -2.67
CA ASN A 47 20.39 -21.02 -3.11
C ASN A 47 20.40 -22.11 -2.03
N ASN A 48 20.31 -21.72 -0.76
CA ASN A 48 20.42 -22.62 0.39
C ASN A 48 19.23 -22.48 1.36
N VAL A 49 18.01 -22.49 0.83
CA VAL A 49 16.77 -22.23 1.61
C VAL A 49 16.52 -23.19 2.78
N LYS A 50 17.21 -24.32 2.83
CA LYS A 50 17.11 -25.29 3.92
C LYS A 50 18.21 -25.15 4.97
N ASP A 51 19.17 -24.29 4.74
CA ASP A 51 20.26 -24.02 5.67
C ASP A 51 19.95 -22.78 6.50
N GLU A 52 19.74 -22.95 7.80
CA GLU A 52 19.39 -21.89 8.72
C GLU A 52 20.46 -20.78 8.77
N ALA A 53 21.75 -21.13 8.65
CA ALA A 53 22.82 -20.15 8.67
C ALA A 53 22.76 -19.22 7.44
N SER A 54 22.47 -19.77 6.28
CA SER A 54 22.31 -18.99 5.04
C SER A 54 21.07 -18.13 5.01
N THR A 55 19.99 -18.53 5.69
CA THR A 55 18.70 -17.82 5.73
C THR A 55 18.53 -16.90 6.94
N ALA A 56 19.41 -16.96 7.93
CA ALA A 56 19.33 -16.19 9.17
C ALA A 56 19.18 -14.68 8.90
N CYS A 57 19.94 -14.12 7.98
CA CYS A 57 19.85 -12.69 7.65
C CYS A 57 18.48 -12.27 7.08
N ILE A 58 17.76 -13.17 6.43
CA ILE A 58 16.41 -12.91 5.92
C ILE A 58 15.40 -12.95 7.07
N THR A 59 15.54 -13.90 7.97
CA THR A 59 14.71 -13.98 9.19
C THR A 59 14.90 -12.74 10.06
N GLU A 60 16.14 -12.34 10.30
CA GLU A 60 16.48 -11.11 11.04
C GLU A 60 15.91 -9.86 10.39
N LEU A 61 15.97 -9.75 9.04
CA LEU A 61 15.34 -8.65 8.32
C LEU A 61 13.84 -8.60 8.55
N MET A 62 13.13 -9.73 8.49
CA MET A 62 11.69 -9.78 8.70
C MET A 62 11.34 -9.41 10.14
N GLU A 63 12.09 -9.91 11.11
CA GLU A 63 11.92 -9.55 12.52
C GLU A 63 12.18 -8.06 12.77
N ALA A 64 13.18 -7.49 12.11
CA ALA A 64 13.45 -6.05 12.17
C ALA A 64 12.30 -5.23 11.57
N CYS A 65 11.73 -5.67 10.44
CA CYS A 65 10.55 -5.03 9.86
C CYS A 65 9.35 -5.07 10.81
N ASP A 66 9.07 -6.23 11.40
CA ASP A 66 7.92 -6.41 12.29
C ASP A 66 8.06 -5.63 13.60
N SER A 67 9.27 -5.47 14.10
CA SER A 67 9.52 -4.80 15.39
C SER A 67 9.76 -3.29 15.27
N PHE A 68 10.39 -2.84 14.20
CA PHE A 68 10.82 -1.44 14.06
C PHE A 68 9.84 -0.58 13.29
N ILE A 69 9.14 -1.14 12.27
CA ILE A 69 8.20 -0.35 11.46
C ILE A 69 6.86 -0.25 12.21
N PRO A 70 6.44 0.96 12.64
CA PRO A 70 5.16 1.12 13.33
C PRO A 70 3.99 0.87 12.37
N GLU A 71 2.89 0.34 12.89
CA GLU A 71 1.65 0.31 12.13
C GLU A 71 1.19 1.74 11.83
N PRO A 72 0.86 2.06 10.55
CA PRO A 72 0.38 3.39 10.20
C PRO A 72 -0.97 3.67 10.84
N GLU A 73 -1.16 4.88 11.36
CA GLU A 73 -2.47 5.35 11.79
C GLU A 73 -3.40 5.41 10.58
N ARG A 74 -4.58 4.78 10.71
CA ARG A 74 -5.59 4.76 9.66
C ARG A 74 -6.71 5.71 10.01
N ASP A 75 -7.03 6.64 9.14
CA ASP A 75 -8.09 7.64 9.29
C ASP A 75 -9.51 7.02 9.09
N ILE A 76 -9.85 6.02 9.89
CA ILE A 76 -11.12 5.27 9.75
C ILE A 76 -12.35 6.06 10.19
N ASP A 77 -12.18 7.05 11.08
CA ASP A 77 -13.27 7.86 11.62
C ASP A 77 -13.67 9.04 10.72
N LYS A 78 -12.85 9.33 9.69
CA LYS A 78 -13.17 10.36 8.71
C LYS A 78 -14.20 9.86 7.69
N PRO A 79 -14.86 10.76 6.94
CA PRO A 79 -15.69 10.37 5.81
C PRO A 79 -14.89 9.56 4.77
N PHE A 80 -15.57 8.58 4.16
CA PHE A 80 -14.95 7.78 3.10
C PHE A 80 -14.47 8.64 1.94
N LEU A 81 -13.26 8.36 1.49
CA LEU A 81 -12.59 8.98 0.35
C LEU A 81 -11.68 7.98 -0.35
N MET A 82 -11.83 7.84 -1.67
CA MET A 82 -10.96 7.01 -2.50
C MET A 82 -10.73 7.67 -3.87
N PRO A 83 -9.51 8.12 -4.18
CA PRO A 83 -9.14 8.49 -5.54
C PRO A 83 -9.18 7.28 -6.47
N VAL A 84 -9.70 7.47 -7.68
CA VAL A 84 -9.78 6.41 -8.70
C VAL A 84 -8.45 6.34 -9.45
N GLU A 85 -7.77 5.20 -9.35
CA GLU A 85 -6.48 4.94 -9.98
C GLU A 85 -6.63 4.19 -11.30
N ASP A 86 -7.58 3.26 -11.37
CA ASP A 86 -7.89 2.51 -12.59
C ASP A 86 -9.38 2.15 -12.66
N VAL A 87 -9.87 1.90 -13.88
CA VAL A 87 -11.27 1.58 -14.14
C VAL A 87 -11.38 0.45 -15.15
N PHE A 88 -12.13 -0.58 -14.80
CA PHE A 88 -12.43 -1.68 -15.72
C PHE A 88 -13.86 -2.16 -15.55
N SER A 89 -14.37 -2.85 -16.58
CA SER A 89 -15.71 -3.44 -16.57
C SER A 89 -15.61 -4.94 -16.42
N ILE A 90 -16.50 -5.49 -15.59
CA ILE A 90 -16.69 -6.92 -15.47
C ILE A 90 -17.99 -7.28 -16.18
N THR A 91 -17.89 -8.12 -17.20
CA THR A 91 -19.06 -8.56 -17.98
C THR A 91 -20.13 -9.15 -17.07
N GLY A 92 -21.36 -8.58 -17.15
CA GLY A 92 -22.50 -8.99 -16.34
C GLY A 92 -22.49 -8.54 -14.89
N ARG A 93 -21.48 -7.80 -14.44
CA ARG A 93 -21.40 -7.28 -13.05
C ARG A 93 -21.38 -5.76 -12.96
N GLY A 94 -20.78 -5.06 -13.92
CA GLY A 94 -20.72 -3.60 -13.97
C GLY A 94 -19.30 -3.02 -13.99
N THR A 95 -19.20 -1.75 -13.69
CA THR A 95 -17.94 -0.99 -13.64
C THR A 95 -17.30 -1.07 -12.28
N VAL A 96 -16.00 -1.30 -12.26
CA VAL A 96 -15.17 -1.33 -11.05
C VAL A 96 -14.19 -0.16 -11.10
N GLY A 97 -14.21 0.68 -10.08
CA GLY A 97 -13.17 1.66 -9.80
C GLY A 97 -12.21 1.09 -8.75
N THR A 98 -10.90 1.13 -9.03
CA THR A 98 -9.88 0.73 -8.08
C THR A 98 -9.12 1.93 -7.57
N GLY A 99 -8.65 1.84 -6.33
CA GLY A 99 -7.84 2.86 -5.71
C GLY A 99 -7.52 2.53 -4.27
N ARG A 100 -6.70 3.37 -3.66
CA ARG A 100 -6.46 3.30 -2.23
C ARG A 100 -7.55 4.07 -1.49
N VAL A 101 -8.13 3.46 -0.49
CA VAL A 101 -9.01 4.15 0.46
C VAL A 101 -8.15 5.09 1.31
N GLU A 102 -8.28 6.40 1.08
CA GLU A 102 -7.49 7.41 1.79
C GLU A 102 -8.03 7.66 3.21
N SER A 103 -9.35 7.64 3.37
CA SER A 103 -10.00 7.82 4.67
C SER A 103 -11.32 7.09 4.76
N GLY A 104 -11.78 6.86 5.99
CA GLY A 104 -13.08 6.27 6.30
C GLY A 104 -13.18 4.78 6.04
N ILE A 105 -14.41 4.33 6.01
CA ILE A 105 -14.80 2.95 5.73
C ILE A 105 -15.87 2.98 4.65
N ILE A 106 -15.81 2.04 3.72
CA ILE A 106 -16.82 1.80 2.69
C ILE A 106 -17.38 0.40 2.80
N LYS A 107 -18.68 0.24 2.75
CA LYS A 107 -19.36 -1.05 2.84
C LYS A 107 -20.16 -1.34 1.60
N VAL A 108 -20.40 -2.62 1.37
CA VAL A 108 -21.37 -3.05 0.36
C VAL A 108 -22.74 -2.50 0.73
N GLY A 109 -23.38 -1.80 -0.20
CA GLY A 109 -24.66 -1.11 -0.02
C GLY A 109 -24.56 0.39 0.22
N ASP A 110 -23.39 0.91 0.53
CA ASP A 110 -23.19 2.35 0.75
C ASP A 110 -23.36 3.14 -0.54
N GLU A 111 -23.93 4.34 -0.40
CA GLU A 111 -23.99 5.34 -1.48
C GLU A 111 -22.69 6.15 -1.50
N VAL A 112 -22.16 6.38 -2.70
CA VAL A 112 -20.99 7.22 -2.93
C VAL A 112 -21.29 8.27 -4.01
N GLU A 113 -20.62 9.39 -3.93
CA GLU A 113 -20.54 10.40 -4.99
C GLU A 113 -19.28 10.21 -5.81
N MET A 114 -19.44 10.24 -7.13
CA MET A 114 -18.37 10.29 -8.12
C MET A 114 -18.09 11.76 -8.44
N ILE A 115 -16.95 12.25 -8.04
CA ILE A 115 -16.55 13.66 -8.16
C ILE A 115 -15.36 13.76 -9.10
N GLY A 116 -15.45 14.64 -10.09
CA GLY A 116 -14.40 14.85 -11.09
C GLY A 116 -14.62 16.10 -11.91
N MET A 117 -14.09 16.12 -13.15
CA MET A 117 -14.19 17.28 -14.05
C MET A 117 -15.57 17.44 -14.72
N GLY A 118 -16.57 16.68 -14.33
CA GLY A 118 -17.92 16.72 -14.85
C GLY A 118 -18.96 16.90 -13.76
N GLU A 119 -20.21 16.54 -14.08
CA GLU A 119 -21.29 16.54 -13.10
C GLU A 119 -21.05 15.47 -12.04
N THR A 120 -21.25 15.84 -10.77
CA THR A 120 -21.23 14.88 -9.66
C THR A 120 -22.40 13.91 -9.79
N LYS A 121 -22.11 12.62 -9.77
CA LYS A 121 -23.12 11.57 -9.84
C LYS A 121 -23.08 10.73 -8.57
N LYS A 122 -24.24 10.21 -8.19
CA LYS A 122 -24.36 9.26 -7.07
C LYS A 122 -24.53 7.85 -7.59
N THR A 123 -23.92 6.90 -6.88
CA THR A 123 -24.09 5.48 -7.16
C THR A 123 -24.00 4.67 -5.86
N THR A 124 -24.34 3.39 -5.95
CA THR A 124 -24.26 2.47 -4.81
C THR A 124 -23.13 1.46 -5.04
N VAL A 125 -22.32 1.22 -4.02
CA VAL A 125 -21.32 0.16 -4.01
C VAL A 125 -22.01 -1.18 -3.87
N THR A 126 -21.87 -2.05 -4.87
CA THR A 126 -22.48 -3.40 -4.89
C THR A 126 -21.49 -4.51 -4.56
N GLY A 127 -20.21 -4.18 -4.46
CA GLY A 127 -19.17 -5.11 -4.06
C GLY A 127 -17.89 -4.37 -3.71
N VAL A 128 -17.16 -4.92 -2.75
CA VAL A 128 -15.81 -4.50 -2.36
C VAL A 128 -14.90 -5.70 -2.58
N GLU A 129 -13.80 -5.51 -3.31
CA GLU A 129 -12.86 -6.57 -3.62
C GLU A 129 -11.43 -6.13 -3.32
N MET A 130 -10.65 -7.01 -2.71
CA MET A 130 -9.21 -6.82 -2.49
C MET A 130 -8.49 -8.15 -2.69
N PHE A 131 -7.40 -8.15 -3.47
CA PHE A 131 -6.63 -9.38 -3.80
C PHE A 131 -7.50 -10.54 -4.31
N ARG A 132 -8.50 -10.25 -5.16
CA ARG A 132 -9.47 -11.22 -5.72
C ARG A 132 -10.36 -11.88 -4.66
N LYS A 133 -10.51 -11.27 -3.48
CA LYS A 133 -11.43 -11.70 -2.44
C LYS A 133 -12.52 -10.66 -2.27
N LEU A 134 -13.77 -11.11 -2.21
CA LEU A 134 -14.91 -10.26 -1.85
C LEU A 134 -14.87 -9.99 -0.35
N LEU A 135 -15.08 -8.74 0.00
CA LEU A 135 -15.11 -8.26 1.38
C LEU A 135 -16.45 -7.56 1.65
N ASP A 136 -16.83 -7.51 2.90
CA ASP A 136 -18.01 -6.75 3.34
C ASP A 136 -17.73 -5.26 3.39
N GLU A 137 -16.48 -4.87 3.68
CA GLU A 137 -16.03 -3.49 3.78
C GLU A 137 -14.56 -3.32 3.33
N GLY A 138 -14.21 -2.06 2.97
CA GLY A 138 -12.84 -1.56 2.78
C GLY A 138 -12.57 -0.42 3.74
N ARG A 139 -11.35 -0.32 4.27
CA ARG A 139 -10.95 0.67 5.28
C ARG A 139 -9.81 1.54 4.79
N ALA A 140 -9.65 2.71 5.38
CA ALA A 140 -8.50 3.58 5.13
C ALA A 140 -7.18 2.79 5.12
N GLY A 141 -6.38 3.00 4.07
CA GLY A 141 -5.13 2.28 3.81
C GLY A 141 -5.26 1.03 2.93
N ASP A 142 -6.47 0.53 2.67
CA ASP A 142 -6.69 -0.63 1.81
C ASP A 142 -6.69 -0.23 0.33
N ASN A 143 -6.06 -1.04 -0.53
CA ASN A 143 -6.24 -0.94 -1.97
C ASN A 143 -7.43 -1.81 -2.37
N ALA A 144 -8.53 -1.16 -2.76
CA ALA A 144 -9.79 -1.84 -3.02
C ALA A 144 -10.32 -1.58 -4.43
N GLY A 145 -11.05 -2.55 -4.96
CA GLY A 145 -11.92 -2.39 -6.11
C GLY A 145 -13.37 -2.27 -5.66
N LEU A 146 -14.04 -1.20 -6.07
CA LEU A 146 -15.44 -0.95 -5.76
C LEU A 146 -16.30 -1.18 -6.99
N LEU A 147 -17.19 -2.15 -6.92
CA LEU A 147 -18.18 -2.41 -7.95
C LEU A 147 -19.34 -1.41 -7.81
N LEU A 148 -19.58 -0.63 -8.86
CA LEU A 148 -20.54 0.47 -8.86
C LEU A 148 -21.79 0.11 -9.65
N ARG A 149 -22.96 0.44 -9.10
CA ARG A 149 -24.25 0.14 -9.72
C ARG A 149 -24.59 1.13 -10.84
N GLY A 150 -24.89 0.60 -12.03
CA GLY A 150 -25.48 1.41 -13.12
C GLY A 150 -24.55 2.50 -13.63
N ILE A 151 -23.26 2.32 -13.53
CA ILE A 151 -22.23 3.22 -14.04
C ILE A 151 -21.57 2.55 -15.24
N ASP A 152 -21.54 3.27 -16.36
CA ASP A 152 -20.80 2.87 -17.55
C ASP A 152 -19.31 3.20 -17.38
N LYS A 153 -18.44 2.44 -18.05
CA LYS A 153 -16.99 2.60 -17.90
C LYS A 153 -16.52 4.02 -18.27
N GLU A 154 -17.18 4.64 -19.20
CA GLU A 154 -16.89 5.99 -19.72
C GLU A 154 -17.26 7.10 -18.73
N GLU A 155 -18.12 6.81 -17.76
CA GLU A 155 -18.57 7.74 -16.74
C GLU A 155 -17.62 7.83 -15.53
N LEU A 156 -16.78 6.83 -15.33
CA LEU A 156 -15.76 6.79 -14.28
C LEU A 156 -14.38 6.80 -14.92
N THR A 157 -13.55 7.76 -14.57
CA THR A 157 -12.20 7.88 -15.14
C THR A 157 -11.15 8.02 -14.04
N ARG A 158 -9.93 7.61 -14.35
CA ARG A 158 -8.79 7.84 -13.47
C ARG A 158 -8.65 9.30 -13.10
N GLY A 159 -8.39 9.58 -11.81
CA GLY A 159 -8.29 10.92 -11.26
C GLY A 159 -9.60 11.47 -10.72
N MET A 160 -10.74 10.82 -10.97
CA MET A 160 -11.98 11.09 -10.22
C MET A 160 -11.85 10.59 -8.79
N VAL A 161 -12.77 11.02 -7.94
CA VAL A 161 -12.82 10.65 -6.53
C VAL A 161 -14.17 10.02 -6.21
N LEU A 162 -14.16 8.91 -5.49
CA LEU A 162 -15.33 8.34 -4.84
C LEU A 162 -15.34 8.80 -3.39
N ALA A 163 -16.42 9.43 -2.96
CA ALA A 163 -16.52 10.00 -1.63
C ALA A 163 -17.88 9.74 -0.98
N LYS A 164 -17.94 9.84 0.34
CA LYS A 164 -19.22 9.84 1.05
C LYS A 164 -20.05 11.03 0.57
N PRO A 165 -21.36 10.85 0.26
CA PRO A 165 -22.20 11.93 -0.25
C PRO A 165 -22.15 13.20 0.62
N GLY A 166 -21.87 14.34 -0.03
CA GLY A 166 -21.81 15.66 0.62
C GLY A 166 -20.59 15.89 1.51
N SER A 167 -19.58 15.02 1.49
CA SER A 167 -18.38 15.18 2.31
C SER A 167 -17.30 16.05 1.66
N ILE A 168 -17.37 16.25 0.34
CA ILE A 168 -16.42 17.05 -0.43
C ILE A 168 -17.19 18.06 -1.30
N THR A 169 -16.64 19.26 -1.39
CA THR A 169 -17.10 20.28 -2.34
C THR A 169 -15.96 20.51 -3.34
N PRO A 170 -16.16 20.29 -4.66
CA PRO A 170 -15.18 20.65 -5.68
C PRO A 170 -14.90 22.16 -5.65
N HIS A 171 -13.67 22.55 -5.88
CA HIS A 171 -13.22 23.96 -5.94
C HIS A 171 -13.32 24.46 -7.37
#